data_f6e19dcf7302ef61bf18335d13371d0a
#
_entry.id   f6e19dcf7302ef61bf18335d13371d0a
#
_cell.length_a   1.000
_cell.length_b   1.000
_cell.length_c   1.000
_cell.angle_alpha   90.00
_cell.angle_beta   90.00
_cell.angle_gamma   90.00
#
_symmetry.space_group_name_H-M   'P 1'
#
loop_
_entity.id
_entity.type
_entity.pdbx_description
1 polymer ?
#
loop_
_entity_poly.entity_id
_entity_poly.type
_entity_poly.pdbx_seq_one_letter_code
_entity_poly.pdbx_strand_id
1 'polypeptide(L)'
;MTTTDNPTTAGASHAEATAVVRLDNLHVAWDTDLILHGISLDIPAGQTVAITGSNGSGKSTTLKALLGTAPITSGDAQLFGRSISTRRRVPWNKIGYVPQRISSGGAISASAIEVVRSGLLGPRRLWALPGDTAKAMAALERVGMSHRAHSPLNILSGGQAQRVLIARALVRCPELLIMDEPMAGIDATSRARLAQIVAEAKAEGTTILIVLHELGELGPLLDRELHISAGHVSYDGPPHIEDDHEQHHGGGDHCHPTTEPGPTVGDHGLVSGI
;
A
#
# COMPACT_ATOMS: atom_id res chain seq x y z
N MET A 1 42.13 -16.19 45.60
CA MET A 1 40.88 -15.42 45.80
C MET A 1 40.89 -14.26 44.84
N THR A 2 40.41 -14.45 43.67
CA THR A 2 40.31 -13.41 42.61
C THR A 2 38.87 -13.42 42.14
N THR A 3 38.11 -12.45 42.56
CA THR A 3 36.74 -12.15 42.16
C THR A 3 36.75 -11.50 40.79
N THR A 4 36.14 -12.18 39.80
CA THR A 4 35.94 -11.68 38.45
C THR A 4 34.63 -10.92 38.45
N ASP A 5 34.68 -9.62 38.35
CA ASP A 5 33.54 -8.74 38.11
C ASP A 5 33.09 -8.90 36.66
N ASN A 6 31.80 -9.29 36.49
CA ASN A 6 31.11 -9.37 35.22
C ASN A 6 30.38 -8.04 34.99
N PRO A 7 30.64 -7.28 33.92
CA PRO A 7 29.90 -6.04 33.67
C PRO A 7 28.48 -6.40 33.16
N THR A 8 27.53 -6.03 33.98
CA THR A 8 26.09 -5.97 33.64
C THR A 8 25.87 -5.13 32.39
N THR A 9 25.46 -5.76 31.33
CA THR A 9 24.95 -5.08 30.13
C THR A 9 23.73 -4.27 30.50
N ALA A 10 23.89 -2.95 30.53
CA ALA A 10 22.80 -2.01 30.63
C ALA A 10 21.90 -2.14 29.38
N GLY A 11 20.76 -2.74 29.58
CA GLY A 11 19.68 -2.73 28.59
C GLY A 11 19.23 -1.29 28.35
N ALA A 12 19.46 -0.78 27.15
CA ALA A 12 18.91 0.48 26.71
C ALA A 12 17.38 0.35 26.73
N SER A 13 16.75 1.01 27.69
CA SER A 13 15.32 1.26 27.72
C SER A 13 14.99 2.16 26.53
N HIS A 14 14.65 1.56 25.38
CA HIS A 14 13.87 2.25 24.37
C HIS A 14 12.52 2.55 25.02
N ALA A 15 12.23 3.82 25.26
CA ALA A 15 10.89 4.28 25.59
C ALA A 15 9.95 3.65 24.55
N GLU A 16 9.05 2.76 24.98
CA GLU A 16 8.08 2.10 24.10
C GLU A 16 7.19 3.19 23.49
N ALA A 17 7.57 3.65 22.30
CA ALA A 17 6.69 4.46 21.48
C ALA A 17 5.44 3.60 21.25
N THR A 18 4.30 4.05 21.75
CA THR A 18 3.05 3.30 21.70
C THR A 18 2.75 2.96 20.23
N ALA A 19 2.83 1.68 19.88
CA ALA A 19 2.58 1.23 18.52
C ALA A 19 1.13 1.55 18.11
N VAL A 20 0.98 2.18 16.95
CA VAL A 20 -0.33 2.46 16.34
C VAL A 20 -0.90 1.18 15.71
N VAL A 21 -0.02 0.36 15.11
CA VAL A 21 -0.35 -0.97 14.58
C VAL A 21 0.54 -1.99 15.25
N ARG A 22 -0.04 -3.08 15.76
CA ARG A 22 0.71 -4.23 16.29
C ARG A 22 0.08 -5.51 15.77
N LEU A 23 0.91 -6.40 15.25
CA LEU A 23 0.58 -7.78 14.96
C LEU A 23 1.47 -8.66 15.84
N ASP A 24 0.88 -9.62 16.52
CA ASP A 24 1.57 -10.56 17.38
C ASP A 24 1.27 -11.99 16.94
N ASN A 25 2.24 -12.64 16.30
CA ASN A 25 2.18 -14.01 15.81
C ASN A 25 0.87 -14.31 15.06
N LEU A 26 0.50 -13.40 14.15
CA LEU A 26 -0.80 -13.40 13.48
C LEU A 26 -0.89 -14.52 12.45
N HIS A 27 -1.90 -15.38 12.60
CA HIS A 27 -2.26 -16.39 11.62
C HIS A 27 -3.66 -16.11 11.07
N VAL A 28 -3.80 -16.24 9.75
CA VAL A 28 -5.08 -16.05 9.04
C VAL A 28 -5.27 -17.19 8.07
N ALA A 29 -6.44 -17.84 8.12
CA ALA A 29 -6.82 -18.87 7.15
C ALA A 29 -8.15 -18.51 6.49
N TRP A 30 -8.29 -18.85 5.21
CA TRP A 30 -9.57 -18.83 4.49
C TRP A 30 -9.95 -20.28 4.21
N ASP A 31 -11.08 -20.70 4.76
CA ASP A 31 -11.51 -22.09 4.78
C ASP A 31 -10.41 -23.01 5.35
N THR A 32 -9.74 -23.82 4.53
CA THR A 32 -8.65 -24.74 4.93
C THR A 32 -7.26 -24.16 4.67
N ASP A 33 -7.16 -23.07 3.90
CA ASP A 33 -5.90 -22.54 3.43
C ASP A 33 -5.33 -21.51 4.39
N LEU A 34 -4.23 -21.82 5.05
CA LEU A 34 -3.49 -20.89 5.88
C LEU A 34 -2.73 -19.90 4.96
N ILE A 35 -3.03 -18.62 5.09
CA ILE A 35 -2.45 -17.56 4.25
C ILE A 35 -1.36 -16.77 4.98
N LEU A 36 -1.55 -16.52 6.28
CA LEU A 36 -0.54 -15.85 7.10
C LEU A 36 -0.04 -16.81 8.16
N HIS A 37 1.28 -16.89 8.29
CA HIS A 37 1.98 -17.87 9.08
C HIS A 37 2.79 -17.22 10.21
N GLY A 38 2.12 -16.56 11.16
CA GLY A 38 2.75 -15.97 12.33
C GLY A 38 3.44 -14.63 12.06
N ILE A 39 2.74 -13.72 11.40
CA ILE A 39 3.27 -12.36 11.16
C ILE A 39 3.30 -11.59 12.48
N SER A 40 4.49 -11.02 12.79
CA SER A 40 4.68 -10.11 13.93
C SER A 40 5.29 -8.81 13.41
N LEU A 41 4.70 -7.67 13.80
CA LEU A 41 5.21 -6.33 13.49
C LEU A 41 4.63 -5.28 14.42
N ASP A 42 5.41 -4.23 14.65
CA ASP A 42 4.98 -3.02 15.35
C ASP A 42 5.26 -1.79 14.49
N ILE A 43 4.26 -0.92 14.34
CA ILE A 43 4.39 0.36 13.63
C ILE A 43 4.13 1.48 14.64
N PRO A 44 5.15 2.27 15.00
CA PRO A 44 4.99 3.43 15.87
C PRO A 44 4.25 4.57 15.16
N ALA A 45 3.77 5.55 15.93
CA ALA A 45 3.12 6.74 15.41
C ALA A 45 4.06 7.54 14.48
N GLY A 46 3.53 8.06 13.39
CA GLY A 46 4.23 8.91 12.41
C GLY A 46 5.10 8.16 11.41
N GLN A 47 5.25 6.84 11.52
CA GLN A 47 6.04 6.05 10.57
C GLN A 47 5.26 5.79 9.28
N THR A 48 5.95 5.87 8.13
CA THR A 48 5.44 5.47 6.82
C THR A 48 6.04 4.12 6.42
N VAL A 49 5.19 3.08 6.37
CA VAL A 49 5.60 1.69 6.16
C VAL A 49 4.98 1.14 4.89
N ALA A 50 5.79 0.55 4.02
CA ALA A 50 5.32 -0.24 2.89
C ALA A 50 5.26 -1.73 3.24
N ILE A 51 4.21 -2.41 2.78
CA ILE A 51 4.14 -3.86 2.69
C ILE A 51 4.31 -4.23 1.21
N THR A 52 5.38 -4.95 0.90
CA THR A 52 5.71 -5.41 -0.46
C THR A 52 5.65 -6.93 -0.55
N GLY A 53 5.79 -7.48 -1.75
CA GLY A 53 5.79 -8.92 -2.02
C GLY A 53 5.02 -9.29 -3.27
N SER A 54 5.14 -10.53 -3.72
CA SER A 54 4.47 -11.06 -4.91
C SER A 54 2.94 -11.15 -4.74
N ASN A 55 2.22 -11.35 -5.85
CA ASN A 55 0.78 -11.62 -5.81
C ASN A 55 0.51 -12.92 -5.03
N GLY A 56 -0.50 -12.88 -4.16
CA GLY A 56 -0.83 -14.03 -3.31
C GLY A 56 0.05 -14.20 -2.07
N SER A 57 1.06 -13.34 -1.83
CA SER A 57 1.96 -13.47 -0.67
C SER A 57 1.31 -13.21 0.69
N GLY A 58 0.10 -12.63 0.74
CA GLY A 58 -0.61 -12.32 1.99
C GLY A 58 -0.78 -10.83 2.31
N LYS A 59 -0.25 -9.91 1.48
CA LYS A 59 -0.31 -8.45 1.72
C LYS A 59 -1.72 -7.94 2.03
N SER A 60 -2.65 -8.12 1.10
CA SER A 60 -4.05 -7.68 1.29
C SER A 60 -4.76 -8.45 2.40
N THR A 61 -4.35 -9.69 2.68
CA THR A 61 -4.87 -10.47 3.82
C THR A 61 -4.41 -9.86 5.14
N THR A 62 -3.17 -9.37 5.23
CA THR A 62 -2.66 -8.63 6.40
C THR A 62 -3.49 -7.36 6.64
N LEU A 63 -3.77 -6.57 5.59
CA LEU A 63 -4.65 -5.41 5.74
C LEU A 63 -6.08 -5.79 6.14
N LYS A 64 -6.65 -6.84 5.55
CA LYS A 64 -7.98 -7.33 5.91
C LYS A 64 -8.06 -7.79 7.36
N ALA A 65 -7.00 -8.40 7.89
CA ALA A 65 -6.91 -8.77 9.30
C ALA A 65 -6.91 -7.52 10.19
N LEU A 66 -6.10 -6.51 9.89
CA LEU A 66 -6.09 -5.22 10.60
C LEU A 66 -7.45 -4.50 10.55
N LEU A 67 -8.17 -4.61 9.44
CA LEU A 67 -9.51 -4.04 9.30
C LEU A 67 -10.62 -4.92 9.92
N GLY A 68 -10.26 -6.06 10.49
CA GLY A 68 -11.18 -7.02 11.11
C GLY A 68 -12.14 -7.66 10.10
N THR A 69 -11.71 -7.85 8.85
CA THR A 69 -12.48 -8.46 7.76
C THR A 69 -11.93 -9.81 7.32
N ALA A 70 -10.75 -10.23 7.82
CA ALA A 70 -10.21 -11.57 7.64
C ALA A 70 -10.34 -12.40 8.92
N PRO A 71 -10.57 -13.72 8.83
CA PRO A 71 -10.66 -14.61 9.97
C PRO A 71 -9.27 -14.87 10.58
N ILE A 72 -9.01 -14.30 11.76
CA ILE A 72 -7.80 -14.56 12.54
C ILE A 72 -7.98 -15.90 13.25
N THR A 73 -7.08 -16.86 12.99
CA THR A 73 -7.10 -18.20 13.57
C THR A 73 -6.27 -18.30 14.83
N SER A 74 -5.17 -17.54 14.93
CA SER A 74 -4.37 -17.41 16.15
C SER A 74 -3.55 -16.11 16.12
N GLY A 75 -2.98 -15.73 17.25
CA GLY A 75 -2.31 -14.46 17.44
C GLY A 75 -3.27 -13.30 17.67
N ASP A 76 -2.78 -12.08 17.61
CA ASP A 76 -3.57 -10.87 17.80
C ASP A 76 -3.18 -9.78 16.81
N ALA A 77 -4.15 -8.95 16.44
CA ALA A 77 -3.97 -7.73 15.68
C ALA A 77 -4.53 -6.56 16.48
N GLN A 78 -3.74 -5.51 16.67
CA GLN A 78 -4.14 -4.35 17.46
C GLN A 78 -3.99 -3.06 16.67
N LEU A 79 -4.93 -2.15 16.87
CA LEU A 79 -4.88 -0.78 16.40
C LEU A 79 -5.04 0.16 17.60
N PHE A 80 -4.07 1.08 17.78
CA PHE A 80 -4.03 2.00 18.92
C PHE A 80 -4.13 1.25 20.27
N GLY A 81 -3.42 0.11 20.41
CA GLY A 81 -3.44 -0.73 21.61
C GLY A 81 -4.79 -1.42 21.88
N ARG A 82 -5.67 -1.51 20.88
CA ARG A 82 -6.97 -2.19 20.98
C ARG A 82 -7.00 -3.38 20.03
N SER A 83 -7.26 -4.58 20.58
CA SER A 83 -7.39 -5.79 19.77
C SER A 83 -8.59 -5.69 18.80
N ILE A 84 -8.35 -6.13 17.57
CA ILE A 84 -9.37 -6.20 16.50
C ILE A 84 -10.48 -7.17 16.87
N SER A 85 -10.23 -8.19 17.69
CA SER A 85 -11.26 -9.11 18.20
C SER A 85 -12.36 -8.35 18.98
N THR A 86 -12.00 -7.24 19.63
CA THR A 86 -12.94 -6.33 20.29
C THR A 86 -13.24 -5.09 19.44
N ARG A 87 -13.71 -5.30 18.21
CA ARG A 87 -13.92 -4.30 17.17
C ARG A 87 -14.59 -3.00 17.63
N ARG A 88 -15.52 -3.07 18.61
CA ARG A 88 -16.22 -1.91 19.16
C ARG A 88 -15.30 -0.94 19.94
N ARG A 89 -14.14 -1.40 20.41
CA ARG A 89 -13.19 -0.60 21.19
C ARG A 89 -12.13 0.08 20.31
N VAL A 90 -11.99 -0.35 19.05
CA VAL A 90 -11.06 0.24 18.10
C VAL A 90 -11.55 1.65 17.70
N PRO A 91 -10.67 2.66 17.72
CA PRO A 91 -11.04 4.03 17.36
C PRO A 91 -11.09 4.22 15.83
N TRP A 92 -12.08 3.61 15.16
CA TRP A 92 -12.25 3.65 13.71
C TRP A 92 -12.32 5.06 13.11
N ASN A 93 -12.69 6.05 13.92
CA ASN A 93 -12.70 7.45 13.49
C ASN A 93 -11.30 8.04 13.27
N LYS A 94 -10.27 7.43 13.81
CA LYS A 94 -8.85 7.81 13.64
C LYS A 94 -8.19 7.11 12.46
N ILE A 95 -8.91 6.24 11.75
CA ILE A 95 -8.38 5.40 10.67
C ILE A 95 -9.01 5.81 9.35
N GLY A 96 -8.16 6.14 8.37
CA GLY A 96 -8.50 6.30 6.97
C GLY A 96 -8.15 5.03 6.21
N TYR A 97 -9.05 4.55 5.36
CA TYR A 97 -8.78 3.39 4.50
C TYR A 97 -9.09 3.69 3.04
N VAL A 98 -8.10 3.42 2.20
CA VAL A 98 -8.16 3.52 0.73
C VAL A 98 -8.08 2.11 0.15
N PRO A 99 -9.17 1.55 -0.39
CA PRO A 99 -9.15 0.24 -1.02
C PRO A 99 -8.48 0.29 -2.40
N GLN A 100 -8.02 -0.85 -2.88
CA GLN A 100 -7.41 -1.02 -4.20
C GLN A 100 -8.34 -0.55 -5.33
N ARG A 101 -9.62 -0.91 -5.28
CA ARG A 101 -10.64 -0.49 -6.26
C ARG A 101 -12.00 -0.37 -5.59
N ILE A 102 -12.82 0.54 -6.09
CA ILE A 102 -14.26 0.46 -5.86
C ILE A 102 -14.80 -0.50 -6.91
N SER A 103 -15.46 -1.58 -6.46
CA SER A 103 -16.24 -2.42 -7.36
C SER A 103 -17.36 -1.58 -7.94
N SER A 104 -17.24 -1.19 -9.22
CA SER A 104 -18.24 -0.39 -9.96
C SER A 104 -19.53 -1.21 -10.29
N GLY A 105 -19.86 -2.18 -9.45
CA GLY A 105 -20.94 -3.15 -9.67
C GLY A 105 -22.35 -2.68 -9.29
N GLY A 106 -22.62 -1.38 -9.23
CA GLY A 106 -23.94 -0.89 -8.87
C GLY A 106 -24.45 0.24 -9.75
N ALA A 107 -25.74 0.23 -10.07
CA ALA A 107 -26.45 1.28 -10.81
C ALA A 107 -26.50 2.65 -10.07
N ILE A 108 -25.93 2.76 -8.88
CA ILE A 108 -25.93 3.99 -8.07
C ILE A 108 -24.64 4.75 -8.33
N SER A 109 -24.76 5.83 -9.07
CA SER A 109 -23.65 6.74 -9.35
C SER A 109 -23.61 7.84 -8.30
N ALA A 110 -22.83 7.64 -7.22
CA ALA A 110 -22.57 8.68 -6.26
C ALA A 110 -21.60 9.72 -6.84
N SER A 111 -21.83 11.01 -6.56
CA SER A 111 -20.91 12.08 -6.90
C SER A 111 -19.65 12.04 -6.01
N ALA A 112 -18.55 12.64 -6.48
CA ALA A 112 -17.29 12.70 -5.73
C ALA A 112 -17.49 13.27 -4.31
N ILE A 113 -18.27 14.33 -4.17
CA ILE A 113 -18.54 14.95 -2.85
C ILE A 113 -19.36 14.03 -1.93
N GLU A 114 -20.31 13.26 -2.46
CA GLU A 114 -21.07 12.28 -1.67
C GLU A 114 -20.18 11.14 -1.20
N VAL A 115 -19.28 10.66 -2.06
CA VAL A 115 -18.28 9.65 -1.70
C VAL A 115 -17.40 10.17 -0.57
N VAL A 116 -16.87 11.38 -0.66
CA VAL A 116 -16.02 11.96 0.39
C VAL A 116 -16.81 12.18 1.67
N ARG A 117 -18.04 12.69 1.60
CA ARG A 117 -18.93 12.86 2.77
C ARG A 117 -19.20 11.53 3.47
N SER A 118 -19.31 10.41 2.73
CA SER A 118 -19.48 9.09 3.34
C SER A 118 -18.34 8.73 4.29
N GLY A 119 -17.14 9.26 4.07
CA GLY A 119 -15.99 9.13 4.96
C GLY A 119 -16.23 9.71 6.36
N LEU A 120 -17.15 10.67 6.52
CA LEU A 120 -17.52 11.25 7.82
C LEU A 120 -18.52 10.39 8.61
N LEU A 121 -19.15 9.40 7.95
CA LEU A 121 -20.11 8.50 8.59
C LEU A 121 -19.40 7.34 9.31
N GLY A 122 -20.01 6.82 10.37
CA GLY A 122 -19.43 5.70 11.13
C GLY A 122 -20.42 5.14 12.16
N PRO A 123 -20.03 4.16 12.97
CA PRO A 123 -20.93 3.43 13.87
C PRO A 123 -21.73 4.31 14.84
N ARG A 124 -21.16 5.47 15.21
CA ARG A 124 -21.79 6.45 16.12
C ARG A 124 -22.36 7.66 15.39
N ARG A 125 -22.22 7.71 14.07
CA ARG A 125 -22.64 8.84 13.26
C ARG A 125 -23.21 8.35 11.93
N LEU A 126 -24.51 8.18 11.90
CA LEU A 126 -25.24 7.65 10.73
C LEU A 126 -25.78 8.75 9.80
N TRP A 127 -25.76 10.00 10.25
CA TRP A 127 -26.38 11.13 9.53
C TRP A 127 -25.34 12.21 9.21
N ALA A 128 -25.58 12.89 8.09
CA ALA A 128 -24.82 14.09 7.72
C ALA A 128 -25.15 15.25 8.66
N LEU A 129 -24.12 16.05 9.00
CA LEU A 129 -24.25 17.23 9.83
C LEU A 129 -24.03 18.52 9.02
N PRO A 130 -24.54 19.66 9.48
CA PRO A 130 -24.13 20.95 8.94
C PRO A 130 -22.60 21.08 8.93
N GLY A 131 -22.03 21.57 7.82
CA GLY A 131 -20.58 21.68 7.65
C GLY A 131 -19.88 20.48 7.02
N ASP A 132 -20.51 19.31 6.87
CA ASP A 132 -19.91 18.14 6.23
C ASP A 132 -19.58 18.38 4.76
N THR A 133 -20.43 19.14 4.08
CA THR A 133 -20.18 19.52 2.68
C THR A 133 -18.91 20.38 2.56
N ALA A 134 -18.71 21.34 3.47
CA ALA A 134 -17.50 22.17 3.50
C ALA A 134 -16.24 21.32 3.78
N LYS A 135 -16.30 20.38 4.74
CA LYS A 135 -15.19 19.45 5.02
C LYS A 135 -14.86 18.56 3.82
N ALA A 136 -15.90 18.03 3.17
CA ALA A 136 -15.71 17.21 1.96
C ALA A 136 -15.14 18.03 0.80
N MET A 137 -15.57 19.27 0.64
CA MET A 137 -15.03 20.16 -0.38
C MET A 137 -13.54 20.48 -0.13
N ALA A 138 -13.16 20.80 1.11
CA ALA A 138 -11.78 21.02 1.49
C ALA A 138 -10.91 19.76 1.26
N ALA A 139 -11.42 18.56 1.57
CA ALA A 139 -10.72 17.32 1.27
C ALA A 139 -10.57 17.07 -0.24
N LEU A 140 -11.57 17.40 -1.06
CA LEU A 140 -11.48 17.34 -2.51
C LEU A 140 -10.48 18.35 -3.07
N GLU A 141 -10.41 19.55 -2.51
CA GLU A 141 -9.45 20.58 -2.89
C GLU A 141 -8.01 20.12 -2.62
N ARG A 142 -7.76 19.53 -1.44
CA ARG A 142 -6.46 18.96 -1.06
C ARG A 142 -5.94 17.94 -2.09
N VAL A 143 -6.81 17.14 -2.68
CA VAL A 143 -6.43 16.15 -3.71
C VAL A 143 -6.57 16.70 -5.16
N GLY A 144 -6.90 17.98 -5.34
CA GLY A 144 -7.07 18.63 -6.63
C GLY A 144 -8.32 18.21 -7.41
N MET A 145 -9.40 17.83 -6.69
CA MET A 145 -10.65 17.31 -7.27
C MET A 145 -11.88 18.19 -6.99
N SER A 146 -11.71 19.40 -6.44
CA SER A 146 -12.83 20.32 -6.14
C SER A 146 -13.66 20.69 -7.37
N HIS A 147 -13.02 20.86 -8.54
CA HIS A 147 -13.68 21.15 -9.82
C HIS A 147 -14.56 20.01 -10.35
N ARG A 148 -14.41 18.79 -9.81
CA ARG A 148 -15.19 17.59 -10.12
C ARG A 148 -16.08 17.12 -8.98
N ALA A 149 -16.31 17.96 -7.95
CA ALA A 149 -17.04 17.59 -6.75
C ALA A 149 -18.42 16.97 -7.04
N HIS A 150 -19.13 17.48 -8.02
CA HIS A 150 -20.47 17.01 -8.42
C HIS A 150 -20.46 15.98 -9.54
N SER A 151 -19.27 15.60 -10.06
CA SER A 151 -19.16 14.57 -11.09
C SER A 151 -19.42 13.19 -10.49
N PRO A 152 -20.22 12.34 -11.15
CA PRO A 152 -20.39 10.93 -10.78
C PRO A 152 -19.05 10.20 -10.79
N LEU A 153 -18.81 9.32 -9.81
CA LEU A 153 -17.52 8.62 -9.68
C LEU A 153 -17.19 7.73 -10.87
N ASN A 154 -18.19 7.14 -11.51
CA ASN A 154 -18.05 6.23 -12.65
C ASN A 154 -17.61 6.90 -13.96
N ILE A 155 -17.69 8.23 -14.07
CA ILE A 155 -17.20 8.99 -15.24
C ILE A 155 -15.79 9.57 -15.02
N LEU A 156 -15.23 9.40 -13.82
CA LEU A 156 -13.88 9.83 -13.52
C LEU A 156 -12.84 8.84 -14.05
N SER A 157 -11.67 9.32 -14.47
CA SER A 157 -10.56 8.44 -14.78
C SER A 157 -10.12 7.65 -13.53
N GLY A 158 -9.38 6.54 -13.70
CA GLY A 158 -8.88 5.73 -12.58
C GLY A 158 -8.12 6.57 -11.55
N GLY A 159 -7.19 7.43 -11.99
CA GLY A 159 -6.44 8.32 -11.11
C GLY A 159 -7.32 9.39 -10.44
N GLN A 160 -8.34 9.91 -11.13
CA GLN A 160 -9.30 10.84 -10.54
C GLN A 160 -10.14 10.16 -9.46
N ALA A 161 -10.68 8.98 -9.75
CA ALA A 161 -11.45 8.19 -8.79
C ALA A 161 -10.62 7.81 -7.57
N GLN A 162 -9.35 7.42 -7.78
CA GLN A 162 -8.42 7.11 -6.68
C GLN A 162 -8.19 8.32 -5.77
N ARG A 163 -7.99 9.52 -6.33
CA ARG A 163 -7.86 10.74 -5.52
C ARG A 163 -9.12 11.05 -4.71
N VAL A 164 -10.31 10.80 -5.25
CA VAL A 164 -11.57 10.94 -4.48
C VAL A 164 -11.63 9.95 -3.31
N LEU A 165 -11.14 8.71 -3.49
CA LEU A 165 -11.06 7.73 -2.40
C LEU A 165 -10.08 8.16 -1.31
N ILE A 166 -8.97 8.76 -1.69
CA ILE A 166 -8.00 9.31 -0.74
C ILE A 166 -8.62 10.48 0.01
N ALA A 167 -9.30 11.40 -0.67
CA ALA A 167 -10.02 12.49 -0.02
C ALA A 167 -11.06 11.96 1.00
N ARG A 168 -11.77 10.88 0.64
CA ARG A 168 -12.69 10.19 1.56
C ARG A 168 -11.97 9.64 2.80
N ALA A 169 -10.78 9.07 2.66
CA ALA A 169 -9.98 8.57 3.78
C ALA A 169 -9.45 9.71 4.66
N LEU A 170 -9.04 10.82 4.03
CA LEU A 170 -8.43 11.98 4.72
C LEU A 170 -9.44 12.96 5.33
N VAL A 171 -10.73 12.91 4.96
CA VAL A 171 -11.74 13.92 5.38
C VAL A 171 -11.92 14.03 6.90
N ARG A 172 -11.47 13.02 7.66
CA ARG A 172 -11.49 12.98 9.14
C ARG A 172 -10.16 13.36 9.78
N CYS A 173 -9.13 13.71 9.00
CA CYS A 173 -7.77 13.90 9.49
C CYS A 173 -7.33 12.67 10.33
N PRO A 174 -7.20 11.49 9.71
CA PRO A 174 -6.89 10.25 10.43
C PRO A 174 -5.49 10.29 11.02
N GLU A 175 -5.28 9.60 12.16
CA GLU A 175 -3.96 9.36 12.75
C GLU A 175 -3.25 8.16 12.08
N LEU A 176 -4.03 7.26 11.45
CA LEU A 176 -3.53 6.11 10.66
C LEU A 176 -4.21 6.09 9.30
N LEU A 177 -3.42 6.14 8.23
CA LEU A 177 -3.87 5.98 6.85
C LEU A 177 -3.40 4.62 6.32
N ILE A 178 -4.34 3.76 5.96
CA ILE A 178 -4.08 2.46 5.35
C ILE A 178 -4.46 2.52 3.87
N MET A 179 -3.56 2.12 2.99
CA MET A 179 -3.79 2.13 1.54
C MET A 179 -3.45 0.77 0.93
N ASP A 180 -4.38 0.20 0.19
CA ASP A 180 -4.21 -1.08 -0.51
C ASP A 180 -3.97 -0.83 -1.99
N GLU A 181 -2.73 -0.97 -2.45
CA GLU A 181 -2.27 -0.77 -3.83
C GLU A 181 -2.81 0.52 -4.50
N PRO A 182 -2.60 1.70 -3.88
CA PRO A 182 -3.24 2.93 -4.32
C PRO A 182 -2.77 3.43 -5.69
N MET A 183 -1.66 2.90 -6.20
CA MET A 183 -1.06 3.28 -7.49
C MET A 183 -1.41 2.33 -8.65
N ALA A 184 -2.14 1.23 -8.38
CA ALA A 184 -2.44 0.24 -9.39
C ALA A 184 -3.33 0.80 -10.52
N GLY A 185 -2.84 0.71 -11.76
CA GLY A 185 -3.60 1.08 -12.97
C GLY A 185 -3.87 2.58 -13.14
N ILE A 186 -3.06 3.45 -12.54
CA ILE A 186 -3.12 4.90 -12.75
C ILE A 186 -1.90 5.40 -13.54
N ASP A 187 -2.08 6.50 -14.26
CA ASP A 187 -1.02 7.13 -15.08
C ASP A 187 0.07 7.79 -14.21
N ALA A 188 1.24 8.08 -14.81
CA ALA A 188 2.40 8.66 -14.12
C ALA A 188 2.08 10.00 -13.44
N THR A 189 1.29 10.87 -14.10
CA THR A 189 0.89 12.17 -13.53
C THR A 189 0.05 11.98 -12.27
N SER A 190 -0.87 11.02 -12.29
CA SER A 190 -1.70 10.66 -11.14
C SER A 190 -0.87 10.04 -10.02
N ARG A 191 0.15 9.21 -10.33
CA ARG A 191 1.10 8.66 -9.34
C ARG A 191 1.90 9.76 -8.65
N ALA A 192 2.49 10.68 -9.43
CA ALA A 192 3.23 11.81 -8.87
C ALA A 192 2.37 12.68 -7.94
N ARG A 193 1.10 12.94 -8.32
CA ARG A 193 0.17 13.67 -7.46
C ARG A 193 -0.19 12.90 -6.19
N LEU A 194 -0.33 11.57 -6.27
CA LEU A 194 -0.55 10.72 -5.11
C LEU A 194 0.64 10.77 -4.15
N ALA A 195 1.87 10.70 -4.66
CA ALA A 195 3.07 10.81 -3.84
C ALA A 195 3.11 12.16 -3.08
N GLN A 196 2.72 13.27 -3.71
CA GLN A 196 2.61 14.56 -3.03
C GLN A 196 1.59 14.53 -1.87
N ILE A 197 0.42 13.93 -2.08
CA ILE A 197 -0.62 13.82 -1.05
C ILE A 197 -0.11 12.97 0.13
N VAL A 198 0.62 11.89 -0.15
CA VAL A 198 1.25 11.04 0.88
C VAL A 198 2.32 11.81 1.64
N ALA A 199 3.16 12.59 0.94
CA ALA A 199 4.18 13.43 1.56
C ALA A 199 3.56 14.50 2.50
N GLU A 200 2.46 15.15 2.06
CA GLU A 200 1.71 16.09 2.89
C GLU A 200 1.16 15.42 4.15
N ALA A 201 0.53 14.23 4.03
CA ALA A 201 0.00 13.48 5.17
C ALA A 201 1.11 13.03 6.13
N LYS A 202 2.28 12.61 5.62
CA LYS A 202 3.47 12.28 6.41
C LYS A 202 3.96 13.50 7.18
N ALA A 203 4.08 14.66 6.52
CA ALA A 203 4.52 15.91 7.15
C ALA A 203 3.57 16.38 8.27
N GLU A 204 2.29 16.05 8.18
CA GLU A 204 1.29 16.28 9.24
C GLU A 204 1.38 15.28 10.40
N GLY A 205 2.29 14.30 10.33
CA GLY A 205 2.50 13.29 11.37
C GLY A 205 1.54 12.09 11.30
N THR A 206 0.82 11.92 10.18
CA THR A 206 -0.04 10.74 9.96
C THR A 206 0.83 9.48 9.86
N THR A 207 0.48 8.43 10.60
CA THR A 207 1.06 7.08 10.41
C THR A 207 0.50 6.50 9.12
N ILE A 208 1.36 5.96 8.25
CA ILE A 208 0.92 5.50 6.93
C ILE A 208 1.36 4.05 6.73
N LEU A 209 0.40 3.18 6.37
CA LEU A 209 0.63 1.80 6.00
C LEU A 209 0.15 1.59 4.56
N ILE A 210 1.07 1.28 3.65
CA ILE A 210 0.78 1.17 2.22
C ILE A 210 1.15 -0.22 1.73
N VAL A 211 0.23 -0.90 1.05
CA VAL A 211 0.56 -2.09 0.24
C VAL A 211 0.99 -1.64 -1.14
N LEU A 212 2.14 -2.11 -1.59
CA LEU A 212 2.74 -1.80 -2.87
C LEU A 212 3.21 -3.07 -3.58
N HIS A 213 3.24 -3.05 -4.92
CA HIS A 213 3.96 -4.02 -5.74
C HIS A 213 5.42 -3.61 -5.91
N GLU A 214 5.63 -2.33 -6.20
CA GLU A 214 6.92 -1.67 -6.43
C GLU A 214 6.91 -0.37 -5.66
N LEU A 215 8.07 0.05 -5.14
CA LEU A 215 8.16 1.25 -4.32
C LEU A 215 7.96 2.53 -5.14
N GLY A 216 8.49 2.56 -6.37
CA GLY A 216 8.30 3.64 -7.34
C GLY A 216 8.44 5.03 -6.72
N GLU A 217 7.53 5.93 -7.08
CA GLU A 217 7.51 7.33 -6.62
C GLU A 217 7.31 7.49 -5.10
N LEU A 218 6.86 6.42 -4.41
CA LEU A 218 6.71 6.43 -2.95
C LEU A 218 7.98 6.05 -2.20
N GLY A 219 8.94 5.38 -2.85
CA GLY A 219 10.18 4.91 -2.22
C GLY A 219 10.84 5.95 -1.30
N PRO A 220 11.11 7.19 -1.77
CA PRO A 220 11.74 8.25 -0.96
C PRO A 220 10.90 8.71 0.26
N LEU A 221 9.62 8.39 0.32
CA LEU A 221 8.72 8.77 1.41
C LEU A 221 8.63 7.71 2.50
N LEU A 222 9.11 6.49 2.23
CA LEU A 222 9.03 5.36 3.15
C LEU A 222 10.11 5.45 4.22
N ASP A 223 9.76 5.09 5.43
CA ASP A 223 10.71 4.94 6.54
C ASP A 223 11.11 3.47 6.73
N ARG A 224 10.26 2.53 6.27
CA ARG A 224 10.44 1.09 6.47
C ARG A 224 9.70 0.29 5.41
N GLU A 225 10.30 -0.82 5.00
CA GLU A 225 9.71 -1.80 4.12
C GLU A 225 9.58 -3.14 4.83
N LEU A 226 8.40 -3.74 4.69
CA LEU A 226 8.09 -5.11 5.11
C LEU A 226 7.82 -5.95 3.87
N HIS A 227 8.71 -6.88 3.55
CA HIS A 227 8.48 -7.80 2.45
C HIS A 227 7.81 -9.08 2.94
N ILE A 228 6.64 -9.40 2.38
CA ILE A 228 5.89 -10.63 2.69
C ILE A 228 6.07 -11.62 1.55
N SER A 229 6.53 -12.81 1.88
CA SER A 229 6.68 -13.94 0.96
C SER A 229 6.02 -15.19 1.56
N ALA A 230 5.12 -15.83 0.79
CA ALA A 230 4.41 -17.03 1.21
C ALA A 230 3.83 -16.96 2.65
N GLY A 231 3.23 -15.84 2.99
CA GLY A 231 2.59 -15.62 4.30
C GLY A 231 3.53 -15.34 5.47
N HIS A 232 4.84 -15.18 5.24
CA HIS A 232 5.85 -14.83 6.25
C HIS A 232 6.47 -13.47 5.94
N VAL A 233 6.93 -12.75 6.98
CA VAL A 233 7.81 -11.60 6.80
C VAL A 233 9.20 -12.11 6.46
N SER A 234 9.66 -11.86 5.23
CA SER A 234 10.99 -12.26 4.75
C SER A 234 12.02 -11.14 4.86
N TYR A 235 11.58 -9.89 4.95
CA TYR A 235 12.41 -8.72 5.18
C TYR A 235 11.66 -7.67 5.99
N ASP A 236 12.38 -7.00 6.85
CA ASP A 236 11.90 -5.89 7.67
C ASP A 236 13.05 -4.91 7.92
N GLY A 237 13.03 -3.79 7.24
CA GLY A 237 14.15 -2.84 7.28
C GLY A 237 13.92 -1.57 6.46
N PRO A 238 14.99 -0.81 6.17
CA PRO A 238 14.93 0.34 5.28
C PRO A 238 14.39 -0.04 3.89
N PRO A 239 13.71 0.87 3.16
CA PRO A 239 13.19 0.57 1.83
C PRO A 239 14.33 0.30 0.84
N HIS A 240 14.18 -0.74 0.00
CA HIS A 240 15.09 -1.02 -1.10
C HIS A 240 14.78 -0.05 -2.25
N ILE A 241 15.43 1.11 -2.27
CA ILE A 241 15.33 2.06 -3.37
C ILE A 241 16.35 1.64 -4.41
N GLU A 242 15.90 1.11 -5.57
CA GLU A 242 16.78 0.88 -6.71
C GLU A 242 17.21 2.25 -7.24
N ASP A 243 18.51 2.57 -7.10
CA ASP A 243 19.10 3.72 -7.76
C ASP A 243 19.15 3.43 -9.26
N ASP A 244 18.32 4.09 -10.05
CA ASP A 244 18.21 4.00 -11.53
C ASP A 244 19.51 4.42 -12.29
N HIS A 245 20.67 4.44 -11.62
CA HIS A 245 21.95 4.93 -12.19
C HIS A 245 22.96 3.88 -12.62
N GLU A 246 22.68 2.56 -12.51
CA GLU A 246 23.66 1.53 -12.90
C GLU A 246 23.18 0.57 -14.00
N GLN A 247 22.63 1.06 -15.13
CA GLN A 247 22.53 0.21 -16.33
C GLN A 247 22.83 0.96 -17.62
N HIS A 248 24.06 1.50 -17.76
CA HIS A 248 24.64 1.80 -19.06
C HIS A 248 26.18 1.85 -18.99
N HIS A 249 26.84 0.74 -18.73
CA HIS A 249 28.21 0.50 -19.21
C HIS A 249 28.52 -0.99 -19.18
N GLY A 250 28.34 -1.60 -20.33
CA GLY A 250 28.74 -2.98 -20.60
C GLY A 250 28.73 -3.23 -22.11
N GLY A 251 29.44 -2.37 -22.86
CA GLY A 251 29.77 -2.65 -24.24
C GLY A 251 30.72 -3.84 -24.30
N GLY A 252 30.22 -5.04 -24.51
CA GLY A 252 30.99 -6.22 -24.86
C GLY A 252 31.11 -6.30 -26.35
N ASP A 253 32.30 -5.92 -26.88
CA ASP A 253 32.76 -6.26 -28.24
C ASP A 253 32.67 -7.77 -28.43
N HIS A 254 31.75 -8.25 -29.20
CA HIS A 254 31.80 -9.58 -29.79
C HIS A 254 32.28 -9.47 -31.24
N CYS A 255 33.57 -9.72 -31.41
CA CYS A 255 34.19 -10.03 -32.70
C CYS A 255 33.47 -11.21 -33.35
N HIS A 256 32.86 -10.96 -34.49
CA HIS A 256 32.43 -12.01 -35.41
C HIS A 256 33.65 -12.50 -36.25
N PRO A 257 33.93 -13.78 -36.32
CA PRO A 257 34.87 -14.31 -37.32
C PRO A 257 34.18 -14.33 -38.69
N THR A 258 34.82 -13.67 -39.64
CA THR A 258 34.52 -13.75 -41.06
C THR A 258 34.70 -15.17 -41.56
N THR A 259 33.67 -15.77 -42.14
CA THR A 259 33.74 -16.99 -42.93
C THR A 259 33.54 -16.61 -44.40
N GLU A 260 34.54 -17.02 -45.23
CA GLU A 260 34.64 -16.82 -46.67
C GLU A 260 33.53 -17.54 -47.44
N PRO A 261 33.19 -17.07 -48.68
CA PRO A 261 32.16 -17.71 -49.50
C PRO A 261 32.78 -18.87 -50.33
N GLY A 262 32.24 -20.06 -50.22
CA GLY A 262 32.52 -21.20 -51.07
C GLY A 262 31.56 -21.24 -52.28
N PRO A 263 31.91 -21.98 -53.36
CA PRO A 263 31.52 -21.68 -54.74
C PRO A 263 30.14 -22.23 -55.16
N THR A 264 29.57 -21.51 -56.15
CA THR A 264 28.40 -21.82 -56.95
C THR A 264 28.55 -23.08 -57.78
N VAL A 265 27.56 -23.97 -57.80
CA VAL A 265 27.21 -24.92 -58.87
C VAL A 265 25.67 -25.03 -58.90
N GLY A 266 24.97 -24.58 -59.89
CA GLY A 266 24.66 -25.13 -61.19
C GLY A 266 23.25 -25.73 -61.12
N ASP A 267 22.27 -25.00 -61.62
CA ASP A 267 21.35 -25.26 -62.71
C ASP A 267 20.67 -26.65 -62.77
N HIS A 268 19.42 -26.65 -62.97
CA HIS A 268 18.42 -27.49 -63.61
C HIS A 268 17.11 -27.50 -62.76
N GLY A 269 16.00 -26.95 -63.22
CA GLY A 269 15.30 -27.29 -64.43
C GLY A 269 13.86 -27.61 -64.03
N LEU A 270 12.92 -26.79 -64.45
CA LEU A 270 11.54 -27.06 -64.90
C LEU A 270 10.85 -28.35 -64.36
N VAL A 271 9.62 -28.24 -63.88
CA VAL A 271 8.36 -28.62 -64.60
C VAL A 271 7.13 -28.36 -63.68
N SER A 272 6.28 -27.56 -64.12
CA SER A 272 4.82 -27.59 -64.36
C SER A 272 3.97 -28.68 -63.68
N GLY A 273 2.87 -28.30 -63.14
CA GLY A 273 1.64 -29.04 -63.37
C GLY A 273 0.74 -29.32 -62.19
N ILE A 274 -0.43 -28.69 -62.26
CA ILE A 274 -1.77 -28.99 -61.82
C ILE A 274 -2.14 -28.45 -60.40
#